data_26233491ce07bfd552ea111baa3eac27
#
_entry.id   26233491ce07bfd552ea111baa3eac27
#
_cell.length_a   1.000
_cell.length_b   1.000
_cell.length_c   1.000
_cell.angle_alpha   90.00
_cell.angle_beta   90.00
_cell.angle_gamma   90.00
#
_symmetry.space_group_name_H-M   'P 1'
#
loop_
_entity.id
_entity.type
_entity.pdbx_description
1 polymer ?
#
loop_
_entity_poly.entity_id
_entity_poly.type
_entity_poly.pdbx_seq_one_letter_code
_entity_poly.pdbx_strand_id
1 'polypeptide(L)'
;MIGIALLAAGCASAPARVAPRAATEEDRRQVARALGPLLIVAGLWRGPADGCAASVAVLPVKTITVGVAPHPTCKVGLLVTEGALATLPAPELQAALAHEIGHVQLGHFAARAERRTAERDAQRKIEERGTTAGAVATAIPLIGPLLALVVIGTQAAAETATESTYRSYDQAEERAADGFAADLLSRLPGGAGCQPLAALLERLDRGRSLSLWASWLSTHPSPAERLEAIKGACS
;
A
#
# COMPACT_ATOMS: atom_id res chain seq x y z
N MET A 1 11.09 -5.64 -55.19
CA MET A 1 11.30 -4.62 -54.14
C MET A 1 10.42 -4.98 -52.97
N ILE A 2 11.00 -5.51 -51.89
CA ILE A 2 10.27 -5.91 -50.71
C ILE A 2 10.47 -4.78 -49.69
N GLY A 3 9.38 -4.06 -49.40
CA GLY A 3 9.39 -2.97 -48.42
C GLY A 3 9.38 -3.52 -47.01
N ILE A 4 10.42 -3.25 -46.25
CA ILE A 4 10.51 -3.56 -44.81
C ILE A 4 9.81 -2.41 -44.08
N ALA A 5 8.63 -2.66 -43.53
CA ALA A 5 7.97 -1.73 -42.61
C ALA A 5 8.68 -1.76 -41.26
N LEU A 6 9.40 -0.71 -40.90
CA LEU A 6 9.87 -0.49 -39.53
C LEU A 6 8.66 -0.20 -38.63
N LEU A 7 8.32 -1.16 -37.78
CA LEU A 7 7.44 -0.92 -36.63
C LEU A 7 8.20 -0.08 -35.60
N ALA A 8 7.85 1.19 -35.52
CA ALA A 8 8.30 2.06 -34.46
C ALA A 8 7.68 1.56 -33.15
N ALA A 9 8.50 0.93 -32.29
CA ALA A 9 8.14 0.62 -30.92
C ALA A 9 7.94 1.96 -30.19
N GLY A 10 6.68 2.36 -29.99
CA GLY A 10 6.33 3.51 -29.17
C GLY A 10 6.80 3.25 -27.74
N CYS A 11 7.78 4.02 -27.27
CA CYS A 11 8.10 4.08 -25.86
C CYS A 11 6.86 4.57 -25.11
N ALA A 12 6.14 3.65 -24.47
CA ALA A 12 5.10 4.02 -23.53
C ALA A 12 5.78 4.77 -22.39
N SER A 13 5.61 6.09 -22.37
CA SER A 13 6.08 6.93 -21.26
C SER A 13 5.43 6.42 -19.97
N ALA A 14 6.25 6.13 -18.96
CA ALA A 14 5.75 5.80 -17.63
C ALA A 14 4.77 6.88 -17.17
N PRO A 15 3.63 6.51 -16.56
CA PRO A 15 2.64 7.49 -16.12
C PRO A 15 3.31 8.51 -15.19
N ALA A 16 3.09 9.78 -15.44
CA ALA A 16 3.65 10.86 -14.64
C ALA A 16 3.26 10.64 -13.17
N ARG A 17 4.27 10.58 -12.29
CA ARG A 17 4.04 10.47 -10.85
C ARG A 17 3.42 11.77 -10.36
N VAL A 18 2.20 11.70 -9.83
CA VAL A 18 1.54 12.85 -9.23
C VAL A 18 2.29 13.20 -7.94
N ALA A 19 2.82 14.42 -7.85
CA ALA A 19 3.51 14.89 -6.67
C ALA A 19 2.52 15.24 -5.56
N PRO A 20 2.81 14.90 -4.30
CA PRO A 20 2.00 15.36 -3.16
C PRO A 20 2.04 16.89 -3.07
N ARG A 21 0.93 17.49 -2.70
CA ARG A 21 0.87 18.88 -2.26
C ARG A 21 0.92 19.01 -0.75
N ALA A 22 1.28 20.17 -0.26
CA ALA A 22 1.13 20.51 1.14
C ALA A 22 -0.36 20.46 1.55
N ALA A 23 -0.63 19.93 2.74
CA ALA A 23 -1.98 19.93 3.30
C ALA A 23 -2.45 21.38 3.57
N THR A 24 -3.67 21.70 3.18
CA THR A 24 -4.33 22.95 3.56
C THR A 24 -4.68 22.93 5.06
N GLU A 25 -5.12 24.06 5.59
CA GLU A 25 -5.57 24.12 6.98
C GLU A 25 -6.83 23.27 7.22
N GLU A 26 -7.71 23.17 6.22
CA GLU A 26 -8.90 22.30 6.32
C GLU A 26 -8.51 20.83 6.30
N ASP A 27 -7.61 20.42 5.40
CA ASP A 27 -7.08 19.04 5.37
C ASP A 27 -6.49 18.67 6.73
N ARG A 28 -5.65 19.56 7.30
CA ARG A 28 -5.04 19.35 8.62
C ARG A 28 -6.07 19.22 9.72
N ARG A 29 -7.09 20.07 9.74
CA ARG A 29 -8.17 19.99 10.73
C ARG A 29 -8.98 18.71 10.62
N GLN A 30 -9.32 18.29 9.40
CA GLN A 30 -10.06 17.06 9.16
C GLN A 30 -9.24 15.84 9.62
N VAL A 31 -7.97 15.77 9.22
CA VAL A 31 -7.04 14.70 9.63
C VAL A 31 -6.82 14.73 11.14
N ALA A 32 -6.58 15.89 11.74
CA ALA A 32 -6.30 16.00 13.18
C ALA A 32 -7.47 15.51 14.05
N ARG A 33 -8.71 15.78 13.63
CA ARG A 33 -9.90 15.27 14.33
C ARG A 33 -9.99 13.75 14.32
N ALA A 34 -9.62 13.12 13.20
CA ALA A 34 -9.66 11.67 13.06
C ALA A 34 -8.42 10.99 13.69
N LEU A 35 -7.21 11.53 13.45
CA LEU A 35 -5.94 10.91 13.82
C LEU A 35 -5.55 11.21 15.27
N GLY A 36 -5.76 12.42 15.76
CA GLY A 36 -5.27 12.86 17.07
C GLY A 36 -5.70 11.95 18.22
N PRO A 37 -7.00 11.64 18.39
CA PRO A 37 -7.45 10.70 19.42
C PRO A 37 -6.82 9.32 19.30
N LEU A 38 -6.62 8.81 18.09
CA LEU A 38 -5.98 7.52 17.84
C LEU A 38 -4.54 7.49 18.31
N LEU A 39 -3.75 8.52 18.01
CA LEU A 39 -2.35 8.61 18.44
C LEU A 39 -2.21 8.66 19.96
N ILE A 40 -3.14 9.33 20.64
CA ILE A 40 -3.17 9.40 22.12
C ILE A 40 -3.47 8.01 22.69
N VAL A 41 -4.55 7.36 22.23
CA VAL A 41 -4.98 6.05 22.75
C VAL A 41 -3.97 4.95 22.39
N ALA A 42 -3.30 5.05 21.24
CA ALA A 42 -2.21 4.17 20.85
C ALA A 42 -0.90 4.41 21.64
N GLY A 43 -0.85 5.46 22.47
CA GLY A 43 0.37 5.83 23.23
C GLY A 43 1.50 6.38 22.36
N LEU A 44 1.20 6.73 21.10
CA LEU A 44 2.19 7.26 20.16
C LEU A 44 2.48 8.75 20.39
N TRP A 45 1.51 9.49 20.93
CA TRP A 45 1.64 10.93 21.19
C TRP A 45 0.87 11.33 22.44
N ARG A 46 1.49 12.10 23.32
CA ARG A 46 0.89 12.53 24.60
C ARG A 46 0.51 14.01 24.61
N GLY A 47 0.88 14.73 23.57
CA GLY A 47 0.62 16.15 23.45
C GLY A 47 1.81 16.92 22.86
N PRO A 48 1.73 18.26 22.79
CA PRO A 48 2.74 19.10 22.15
C PRO A 48 4.17 18.91 22.68
N ALA A 49 4.33 18.54 23.96
CA ALA A 49 5.64 18.26 24.55
C ALA A 49 6.38 17.07 23.91
N ASP A 50 5.63 16.13 23.32
CA ASP A 50 6.18 15.01 22.56
C ASP A 50 6.65 15.39 21.13
N GLY A 51 6.51 16.67 20.76
CA GLY A 51 6.87 17.17 19.44
C GLY A 51 5.79 16.95 18.39
N CYS A 52 6.22 16.77 17.14
CA CYS A 52 5.32 16.61 16.00
C CYS A 52 4.57 15.26 16.04
N ALA A 53 3.23 15.32 16.06
CA ALA A 53 2.38 14.13 16.02
C ALA A 53 2.38 13.48 14.63
N ALA A 54 2.08 14.26 13.59
CA ALA A 54 1.99 13.75 12.22
C ALA A 54 2.44 14.80 11.19
N SER A 55 3.15 14.34 10.16
CA SER A 55 3.36 15.07 8.92
C SER A 55 2.30 14.62 7.90
N VAL A 56 1.56 15.54 7.32
CA VAL A 56 0.45 15.23 6.41
C VAL A 56 0.80 15.71 5.00
N ALA A 57 0.78 14.80 4.05
CA ALA A 57 0.89 15.07 2.62
C ALA A 57 -0.40 14.66 1.91
N VAL A 58 -0.87 15.48 0.98
CA VAL A 58 -2.11 15.22 0.23
C VAL A 58 -1.79 14.97 -1.23
N LEU A 59 -2.22 13.83 -1.76
CA LEU A 59 -2.16 13.55 -3.19
C LEU A 59 -3.39 14.16 -3.88
N PRO A 60 -3.21 15.05 -4.87
CA PRO A 60 -4.31 15.70 -5.58
C PRO A 60 -4.92 14.76 -6.63
N VAL A 61 -5.43 13.62 -6.18
CA VAL A 61 -6.08 12.60 -7.02
C VAL A 61 -7.42 12.20 -6.40
N LYS A 62 -8.35 11.78 -7.27
CA LYS A 62 -9.71 11.39 -6.88
C LYS A 62 -9.81 9.97 -6.31
N THR A 63 -8.79 9.15 -6.49
CA THR A 63 -8.77 7.80 -5.90
C THR A 63 -8.77 7.89 -4.38
N ILE A 64 -9.33 6.88 -3.73
CA ILE A 64 -9.42 6.84 -2.27
C ILE A 64 -8.24 6.01 -1.76
N THR A 65 -7.33 6.67 -1.06
CA THR A 65 -6.17 6.03 -0.44
C THR A 65 -5.79 6.79 0.83
N VAL A 66 -5.51 6.05 1.87
CA VAL A 66 -4.92 6.50 3.13
C VAL A 66 -3.72 5.62 3.39
N GLY A 67 -2.62 6.17 3.84
CA GLY A 67 -1.44 5.40 4.20
C GLY A 67 -0.65 6.11 5.29
N VAL A 68 -0.16 5.37 6.26
CA VAL A 68 0.70 5.85 7.33
C VAL A 68 2.05 5.16 7.24
N ALA A 69 3.11 5.91 7.46
CA ALA A 69 4.48 5.41 7.42
C ALA A 69 5.30 6.01 8.57
N PRO A 70 6.43 5.39 8.95
CA PRO A 70 7.41 6.02 9.82
C PRO A 70 7.89 7.36 9.24
N HIS A 71 8.08 8.35 10.10
CA HIS A 71 8.54 9.68 9.69
C HIS A 71 9.77 10.09 10.52
N PRO A 72 10.80 10.73 9.92
CA PRO A 72 12.06 11.01 10.62
C PRO A 72 11.93 12.01 11.77
N THR A 73 10.96 12.91 11.74
CA THR A 73 10.81 13.99 12.73
C THR A 73 9.46 14.00 13.43
N CYS A 74 8.44 13.34 12.89
CA CYS A 74 7.12 13.19 13.49
C CYS A 74 6.88 11.74 13.93
N LYS A 75 5.88 11.50 14.78
CA LYS A 75 5.53 10.15 15.20
C LYS A 75 5.11 9.29 14.00
N VAL A 76 4.37 9.89 13.08
CA VAL A 76 3.95 9.25 11.82
C VAL A 76 3.99 10.24 10.64
N GLY A 77 4.18 9.71 9.43
CA GLY A 77 3.90 10.38 8.18
C GLY A 77 2.58 9.86 7.62
N LEU A 78 1.67 10.74 7.25
CA LEU A 78 0.39 10.43 6.64
C LEU A 78 0.38 10.87 5.19
N LEU A 79 0.06 9.97 4.29
CA LEU A 79 -0.30 10.24 2.91
C LEU A 79 -1.79 9.98 2.75
N VAL A 80 -2.54 11.00 2.32
CA VAL A 80 -3.98 10.90 2.08
C VAL A 80 -4.30 11.51 0.72
N THR A 81 -5.28 10.96 0.03
CA THR A 81 -5.74 11.52 -1.25
C THR A 81 -6.88 12.52 -1.04
N GLU A 82 -7.02 13.48 -1.96
CA GLU A 82 -8.21 14.37 -1.99
C GLU A 82 -9.51 13.57 -2.09
N GLY A 83 -9.50 12.47 -2.87
CA GLY A 83 -10.64 11.57 -2.95
C GLY A 83 -11.02 10.97 -1.60
N ALA A 84 -10.05 10.58 -0.77
CA ALA A 84 -10.34 10.05 0.57
C ALA A 84 -10.93 11.12 1.49
N LEU A 85 -10.34 12.31 1.51
CA LEU A 85 -10.83 13.43 2.33
C LEU A 85 -12.24 13.89 1.92
N ALA A 86 -12.55 13.85 0.62
CA ALA A 86 -13.87 14.27 0.11
C ALA A 86 -14.95 13.19 0.26
N THR A 87 -14.60 11.91 0.32
CA THR A 87 -15.57 10.81 0.19
C THR A 87 -15.80 10.04 1.48
N LEU A 88 -14.77 9.90 2.32
CA LEU A 88 -14.90 9.13 3.56
C LEU A 88 -15.61 9.94 4.65
N PRO A 89 -16.71 9.43 5.23
CA PRO A 89 -17.25 9.96 6.46
C PRO A 89 -16.19 9.94 7.57
N ALA A 90 -16.28 10.90 8.50
CA ALA A 90 -15.29 11.04 9.57
C ALA A 90 -15.02 9.75 10.36
N PRO A 91 -16.03 8.91 10.73
CA PRO A 91 -15.77 7.65 11.40
C PRO A 91 -15.02 6.63 10.53
N GLU A 92 -15.30 6.56 9.22
CA GLU A 92 -14.61 5.66 8.31
C GLU A 92 -13.18 6.13 8.01
N LEU A 93 -12.95 7.45 7.90
CA LEU A 93 -11.59 7.99 7.83
C LEU A 93 -10.79 7.65 9.09
N GLN A 94 -11.42 7.77 10.27
CA GLN A 94 -10.82 7.37 11.54
C GLN A 94 -10.49 5.87 11.57
N ALA A 95 -11.39 5.02 11.08
CA ALA A 95 -11.15 3.58 10.98
C ALA A 95 -10.00 3.23 10.02
N ALA A 96 -9.93 3.90 8.86
CA ALA A 96 -8.82 3.77 7.94
C ALA A 96 -7.49 4.13 8.59
N LEU A 97 -7.44 5.25 9.30
CA LEU A 97 -6.25 5.70 10.02
C LEU A 97 -5.87 4.75 11.17
N ALA A 98 -6.85 4.18 11.88
CA ALA A 98 -6.62 3.19 12.93
C ALA A 98 -5.99 1.90 12.35
N HIS A 99 -6.46 1.44 11.21
CA HIS A 99 -5.90 0.31 10.47
C HIS A 99 -4.44 0.57 10.06
N GLU A 100 -4.15 1.73 9.49
CA GLU A 100 -2.79 2.12 9.11
C GLU A 100 -1.84 2.22 10.32
N ILE A 101 -2.33 2.75 11.46
CA ILE A 101 -1.57 2.75 12.71
C ILE A 101 -1.28 1.31 13.15
N GLY A 102 -2.21 0.38 12.94
CA GLY A 102 -2.01 -1.05 13.18
C GLY A 102 -0.79 -1.58 12.42
N HIS A 103 -0.67 -1.28 11.13
CA HIS A 103 0.50 -1.67 10.34
C HIS A 103 1.82 -1.09 10.88
N VAL A 104 1.81 0.15 11.37
CA VAL A 104 2.99 0.76 11.98
C VAL A 104 3.35 0.08 13.29
N GLN A 105 2.39 -0.09 14.19
CA GLN A 105 2.60 -0.65 15.54
C GLN A 105 2.98 -2.13 15.51
N LEU A 106 2.46 -2.89 14.56
CA LEU A 106 2.78 -4.30 14.36
C LEU A 106 4.07 -4.53 13.55
N GLY A 107 4.75 -3.46 13.14
CA GLY A 107 6.02 -3.56 12.44
C GLY A 107 5.92 -4.04 10.99
N HIS A 108 4.73 -4.05 10.38
CA HIS A 108 4.52 -4.55 9.02
C HIS A 108 5.33 -3.77 7.98
N PHE A 109 5.60 -2.48 8.22
CA PHE A 109 6.48 -1.68 7.37
C PHE A 109 7.91 -2.19 7.35
N ALA A 110 8.47 -2.52 8.51
CA ALA A 110 9.83 -3.05 8.63
C ALA A 110 9.93 -4.40 7.93
N ALA A 111 9.00 -5.31 8.22
CA ALA A 111 8.91 -6.62 7.59
C ALA A 111 8.80 -6.54 6.07
N ARG A 112 7.98 -5.61 5.54
CA ARG A 112 7.90 -5.36 4.08
C ARG A 112 9.19 -4.83 3.50
N ALA A 113 9.88 -3.91 4.19
CA ALA A 113 11.15 -3.37 3.74
C ALA A 113 12.23 -4.46 3.67
N GLU A 114 12.28 -5.34 4.65
CA GLU A 114 13.17 -6.50 4.67
C GLU A 114 12.86 -7.48 3.52
N ARG A 115 11.59 -7.84 3.33
CA ARG A 115 11.16 -8.67 2.20
C ARG A 115 11.58 -8.06 0.87
N ARG A 116 11.34 -6.75 0.67
CA ARG A 116 11.78 -6.02 -0.53
C ARG A 116 13.28 -6.14 -0.79
N THR A 117 14.08 -5.99 0.25
CA THR A 117 15.54 -6.07 0.12
C THR A 117 15.95 -7.48 -0.26
N ALA A 118 15.43 -8.49 0.44
CA ALA A 118 15.73 -9.90 0.16
C ALA A 118 15.35 -10.31 -1.27
N GLU A 119 14.20 -9.84 -1.76
CA GLU A 119 13.74 -10.17 -3.11
C GLU A 119 14.55 -9.45 -4.19
N ARG A 120 14.90 -8.17 -3.99
CA ARG A 120 15.81 -7.45 -4.91
C ARG A 120 17.16 -8.16 -5.00
N ASP A 121 17.67 -8.66 -3.88
CA ASP A 121 18.92 -9.41 -3.85
C ASP A 121 18.77 -10.77 -4.54
N ALA A 122 17.63 -11.44 -4.36
CA ALA A 122 17.32 -12.68 -5.08
C ALA A 122 17.19 -12.43 -6.58
N GLN A 123 16.48 -11.37 -6.98
CA GLN A 123 16.33 -10.98 -8.37
C GLN A 123 17.68 -10.67 -9.02
N ARG A 124 18.50 -9.86 -8.37
CA ARG A 124 19.86 -9.58 -8.85
C ARG A 124 20.69 -10.85 -9.07
N LYS A 125 20.61 -11.81 -8.14
CA LYS A 125 21.30 -13.10 -8.29
C LYS A 125 20.78 -13.93 -9.47
N ILE A 126 19.47 -13.85 -9.75
CA ILE A 126 18.87 -14.51 -10.92
C ILE A 126 19.37 -13.85 -12.21
N GLU A 127 19.40 -12.52 -12.27
CA GLU A 127 19.91 -11.76 -13.41
C GLU A 127 21.38 -12.06 -13.68
N GLU A 128 22.22 -12.02 -12.64
CA GLU A 128 23.64 -12.36 -12.74
C GLU A 128 23.86 -13.79 -13.28
N ARG A 129 23.09 -14.76 -12.78
CA ARG A 129 23.12 -16.15 -13.27
C ARG A 129 22.52 -16.28 -14.66
N GLY A 130 21.43 -15.57 -14.94
CA GLY A 130 20.75 -15.57 -16.23
C GLY A 130 21.60 -14.97 -17.34
N THR A 131 22.32 -13.89 -17.07
CA THR A 131 23.27 -13.29 -18.03
C THR A 131 24.43 -14.23 -18.32
N THR A 132 24.96 -14.93 -17.29
CA THR A 132 26.02 -15.92 -17.47
C THR A 132 25.53 -17.13 -18.27
N ALA A 133 24.34 -17.65 -17.96
CA ALA A 133 23.75 -18.78 -18.70
C ALA A 133 23.37 -18.36 -20.13
N GLY A 134 22.85 -17.17 -20.33
CA GLY A 134 22.54 -16.60 -21.64
C GLY A 134 23.78 -16.38 -22.50
N ALA A 135 24.88 -15.90 -21.91
CA ALA A 135 26.15 -15.75 -22.61
C ALA A 135 26.74 -17.08 -23.05
N VAL A 136 26.62 -18.11 -22.22
CA VAL A 136 27.04 -19.47 -22.58
C VAL A 136 26.13 -20.07 -23.66
N ALA A 137 24.80 -19.85 -23.53
CA ALA A 137 23.82 -20.38 -24.48
C ALA A 137 23.94 -19.74 -25.87
N THR A 138 24.25 -18.45 -25.96
CA THR A 138 24.46 -17.77 -27.24
C THR A 138 25.74 -18.19 -27.96
N ALA A 139 26.70 -18.79 -27.24
CA ALA A 139 27.90 -19.36 -27.84
C ALA A 139 27.66 -20.72 -28.56
N ILE A 140 26.48 -21.33 -28.38
CA ILE A 140 26.12 -22.59 -29.03
C ILE A 140 25.17 -22.25 -30.22
N PRO A 141 25.59 -22.41 -31.49
CA PRO A 141 24.87 -21.83 -32.64
C PRO A 141 23.44 -22.31 -32.87
N LEU A 142 23.05 -23.49 -32.35
CA LEU A 142 21.74 -24.09 -32.57
C LEU A 142 20.78 -24.01 -31.36
N ILE A 143 21.28 -23.83 -30.15
CA ILE A 143 20.49 -23.89 -28.90
C ILE A 143 20.43 -22.51 -28.22
N GLY A 144 21.39 -21.64 -28.49
CA GLY A 144 21.55 -20.35 -27.86
C GLY A 144 20.33 -19.45 -27.90
N PRO A 145 19.69 -19.22 -29.06
CA PRO A 145 18.51 -18.34 -29.15
C PRO A 145 17.30 -18.85 -28.37
N LEU A 146 17.11 -20.16 -28.28
CA LEU A 146 15.97 -20.77 -27.55
C LEU A 146 16.15 -20.66 -26.05
N LEU A 147 17.36 -20.91 -25.54
CA LEU A 147 17.69 -20.75 -24.12
C LEU A 147 17.65 -19.28 -23.67
N ALA A 148 18.09 -18.35 -24.52
CA ALA A 148 17.98 -16.92 -24.25
C ALA A 148 16.53 -16.48 -24.09
N LEU A 149 15.60 -16.99 -24.92
CA LEU A 149 14.17 -16.70 -24.82
C LEU A 149 13.55 -17.23 -23.52
N VAL A 150 13.97 -18.42 -23.07
CA VAL A 150 13.52 -19.02 -21.80
C VAL A 150 14.01 -18.18 -20.60
N VAL A 151 15.27 -17.74 -20.63
CA VAL A 151 15.84 -16.89 -19.56
C VAL A 151 15.11 -15.54 -19.48
N ILE A 152 14.86 -14.88 -20.61
CA ILE A 152 14.10 -13.62 -20.65
C ILE A 152 12.66 -13.84 -20.14
N GLY A 153 12.00 -14.92 -20.56
CA GLY A 153 10.66 -15.27 -20.09
C GLY A 153 10.58 -15.50 -18.59
N THR A 154 11.57 -16.20 -18.01
CA THR A 154 11.62 -16.46 -16.56
C THR A 154 11.91 -15.19 -15.75
N GLN A 155 12.76 -14.29 -16.26
CA GLN A 155 13.01 -13.00 -15.62
C GLN A 155 11.75 -12.11 -15.59
N ALA A 156 11.08 -11.96 -16.72
CA ALA A 156 9.83 -11.18 -16.79
C ALA A 156 8.74 -11.75 -15.87
N ALA A 157 8.60 -13.07 -15.77
CA ALA A 157 7.66 -13.71 -14.87
C ALA A 157 8.05 -13.51 -13.39
N ALA A 158 9.34 -13.58 -13.06
CA ALA A 158 9.85 -13.34 -11.72
C ALA A 158 9.65 -11.87 -11.31
N GLU A 159 9.96 -10.92 -12.19
CA GLU A 159 9.73 -9.49 -11.93
C GLU A 159 8.25 -9.19 -11.66
N THR A 160 7.34 -9.75 -12.45
CA THR A 160 5.90 -9.54 -12.29
C THR A 160 5.39 -10.15 -10.98
N ALA A 161 5.82 -11.35 -10.62
CA ALA A 161 5.45 -12.01 -9.37
C ALA A 161 5.99 -11.23 -8.16
N THR A 162 7.25 -10.81 -8.23
CA THR A 162 7.92 -10.03 -7.19
C THR A 162 7.24 -8.68 -6.96
N GLU A 163 6.95 -7.93 -8.02
CA GLU A 163 6.26 -6.64 -7.95
C GLU A 163 4.87 -6.76 -7.30
N SER A 164 4.12 -7.81 -7.63
CA SER A 164 2.81 -8.09 -7.01
C SER A 164 2.94 -8.37 -5.51
N THR A 165 3.94 -9.15 -5.09
CA THR A 165 4.17 -9.50 -3.68
C THR A 165 4.55 -8.30 -2.83
N TYR A 166 5.19 -7.28 -3.43
CA TYR A 166 5.59 -6.09 -2.70
C TYR A 166 4.50 -5.10 -2.40
N ARG A 167 3.51 -5.01 -3.28
CA ARG A 167 2.54 -3.92 -3.26
C ARG A 167 1.47 -4.13 -2.22
N SER A 168 1.21 -5.37 -1.83
CA SER A 168 0.17 -5.72 -0.88
C SER A 168 0.72 -6.22 0.46
N TYR A 169 -0.01 -5.95 1.52
CA TYR A 169 0.09 -6.69 2.76
C TYR A 169 -0.49 -8.10 2.54
N ASP A 170 0.01 -9.08 3.27
CA ASP A 170 -0.63 -10.39 3.23
C ASP A 170 -1.91 -10.41 4.10
N GLN A 171 -2.74 -11.43 3.92
CA GLN A 171 -4.01 -11.54 4.65
C GLN A 171 -3.84 -11.64 6.17
N ALA A 172 -2.72 -12.17 6.64
CA ALA A 172 -2.46 -12.25 8.07
C ALA A 172 -2.11 -10.88 8.64
N GLU A 173 -1.28 -10.10 7.93
CA GLU A 173 -0.95 -8.71 8.26
C GLU A 173 -2.21 -7.83 8.26
N GLU A 174 -3.10 -8.00 7.26
CA GLU A 174 -4.37 -7.27 7.19
C GLU A 174 -5.29 -7.59 8.36
N ARG A 175 -5.48 -8.88 8.68
CA ARG A 175 -6.31 -9.27 9.84
C ARG A 175 -5.73 -8.79 11.17
N ALA A 176 -4.41 -8.82 11.31
CA ALA A 176 -3.76 -8.29 12.50
C ALA A 176 -3.94 -6.77 12.64
N ALA A 177 -3.81 -6.02 11.54
CA ALA A 177 -4.06 -4.58 11.51
C ALA A 177 -5.54 -4.24 11.78
N ASP A 178 -6.47 -5.03 11.23
CA ASP A 178 -7.91 -4.88 11.52
C ASP A 178 -8.24 -5.15 13.00
N GLY A 179 -7.67 -6.21 13.58
CA GLY A 179 -7.84 -6.50 15.00
C GLY A 179 -7.30 -5.39 15.89
N PHE A 180 -6.12 -4.86 15.56
CA PHE A 180 -5.55 -3.71 16.24
C PHE A 180 -6.44 -2.47 16.10
N ALA A 181 -6.94 -2.19 14.89
CA ALA A 181 -7.83 -1.05 14.63
C ALA A 181 -9.14 -1.14 15.42
N ALA A 182 -9.76 -2.33 15.47
CA ALA A 182 -10.98 -2.58 16.23
C ALA A 182 -10.78 -2.33 17.73
N ASP A 183 -9.67 -2.84 18.30
CA ASP A 183 -9.32 -2.58 19.70
C ASP A 183 -9.06 -1.08 19.94
N LEU A 184 -8.29 -0.44 19.07
CA LEU A 184 -7.97 0.99 19.18
C LEU A 184 -9.23 1.87 19.14
N LEU A 185 -10.14 1.59 18.20
CA LEU A 185 -11.41 2.31 18.06
C LEU A 185 -12.35 2.09 19.27
N SER A 186 -12.34 0.91 19.85
CA SER A 186 -13.16 0.60 21.03
C SER A 186 -12.73 1.37 22.29
N ARG A 187 -11.44 1.71 22.37
CA ARG A 187 -10.87 2.47 23.50
C ARG A 187 -11.04 3.98 23.37
N LEU A 188 -11.56 4.48 22.26
CA LEU A 188 -11.84 5.91 22.10
C LEU A 188 -13.00 6.34 23.00
N PRO A 189 -12.94 7.53 23.63
CA PRO A 189 -14.07 8.08 24.41
C PRO A 189 -15.33 8.20 23.55
N GLY A 190 -16.41 7.54 23.96
CA GLY A 190 -17.64 7.46 23.18
C GLY A 190 -17.49 6.69 21.87
N GLY A 191 -16.46 5.85 21.76
CA GLY A 191 -16.12 5.10 20.54
C GLY A 191 -17.24 4.16 20.10
N ALA A 192 -17.48 4.09 18.82
CA ALA A 192 -18.46 3.21 18.20
C ALA A 192 -17.94 1.76 18.07
N GLY A 193 -16.89 1.39 18.82
CA GLY A 193 -16.25 0.08 18.69
C GLY A 193 -15.71 -0.16 17.30
N CYS A 194 -15.89 -1.38 16.80
CA CYS A 194 -15.44 -1.77 15.47
C CYS A 194 -16.43 -1.42 14.33
N GLN A 195 -17.58 -0.81 14.60
CA GLN A 195 -18.58 -0.47 13.60
C GLN A 195 -18.04 0.42 12.45
N PRO A 196 -17.23 1.46 12.70
CA PRO A 196 -16.65 2.27 11.63
C PRO A 196 -15.73 1.47 10.70
N LEU A 197 -14.97 0.50 11.24
CA LEU A 197 -14.12 -0.37 10.46
C LEU A 197 -14.95 -1.33 9.59
N ALA A 198 -16.00 -1.92 10.15
CA ALA A 198 -16.92 -2.75 9.39
C ALA A 198 -17.59 -1.97 8.25
N ALA A 199 -18.04 -0.74 8.50
CA ALA A 199 -18.63 0.13 7.49
C ALA A 199 -17.63 0.49 6.37
N LEU A 200 -16.37 0.76 6.72
CA LEU A 200 -15.30 1.00 5.76
C LEU A 200 -15.06 -0.23 4.87
N LEU A 201 -14.91 -1.42 5.47
CA LEU A 201 -14.68 -2.66 4.72
C LEU A 201 -15.86 -3.01 3.81
N GLU A 202 -17.09 -2.79 4.27
CA GLU A 202 -18.30 -2.96 3.46
C GLU A 202 -18.33 -1.98 2.28
N ARG A 203 -17.93 -0.74 2.47
CA ARG A 203 -17.79 0.26 1.40
C ARG A 203 -16.72 -0.17 0.39
N LEU A 204 -15.57 -0.65 0.86
CA LEU A 204 -14.50 -1.16 0.02
C LEU A 204 -14.95 -2.37 -0.81
N ASP A 205 -15.64 -3.32 -0.20
CA ASP A 205 -16.13 -4.52 -0.90
C ASP A 205 -17.17 -4.18 -1.96
N ARG A 206 -18.15 -3.33 -1.64
CA ARG A 206 -19.13 -2.84 -2.62
C ARG A 206 -18.50 -2.03 -3.75
N GLY A 207 -17.45 -1.28 -3.44
CA GLY A 207 -16.76 -0.40 -4.38
C GLY A 207 -15.62 -1.04 -5.15
N ARG A 208 -15.29 -2.33 -4.93
CA ARG A 208 -14.08 -2.98 -5.50
C ARG A 208 -14.00 -2.97 -7.03
N SER A 209 -15.11 -2.88 -7.73
CA SER A 209 -15.15 -2.73 -9.19
C SER A 209 -14.91 -1.30 -9.67
N LEU A 210 -14.89 -0.31 -8.79
CA LEU A 210 -14.70 1.09 -9.11
C LEU A 210 -13.21 1.44 -9.10
N SER A 211 -12.74 2.15 -10.11
CA SER A 211 -11.36 2.61 -10.20
C SER A 211 -10.91 3.50 -9.03
N LEU A 212 -11.87 4.12 -8.32
CA LEU A 212 -11.61 4.95 -7.14
C LEU A 212 -10.90 4.19 -6.01
N TRP A 213 -11.16 2.89 -5.85
CA TRP A 213 -10.62 2.05 -4.79
C TRP A 213 -9.42 1.21 -5.24
N ALA A 214 -9.12 1.19 -6.54
CA ALA A 214 -8.10 0.31 -7.12
C ALA A 214 -6.73 0.47 -6.43
N SER A 215 -6.34 1.70 -6.09
CA SER A 215 -5.07 1.96 -5.42
C SER A 215 -5.02 1.38 -4.01
N TRP A 216 -6.08 1.53 -3.22
CA TRP A 216 -6.14 0.92 -1.87
C TRP A 216 -6.22 -0.60 -1.94
N LEU A 217 -7.13 -1.13 -2.75
CA LEU A 217 -7.31 -2.58 -2.89
C LEU A 217 -6.06 -3.30 -3.42
N SER A 218 -5.21 -2.61 -4.16
CA SER A 218 -3.93 -3.17 -4.62
C SER A 218 -2.91 -3.37 -3.48
N THR A 219 -3.07 -2.64 -2.38
CA THR A 219 -2.20 -2.74 -1.20
C THR A 219 -2.85 -3.46 -0.03
N HIS A 220 -4.19 -3.48 0.02
CA HIS A 220 -5.00 -4.07 1.10
C HIS A 220 -6.06 -5.01 0.51
N PRO A 221 -5.70 -6.28 0.21
CA PRO A 221 -6.59 -7.22 -0.45
C PRO A 221 -7.72 -7.73 0.44
N SER A 222 -8.67 -8.43 -0.19
CA SER A 222 -9.71 -9.25 0.46
C SER A 222 -10.64 -8.51 1.43
N PRO A 223 -11.26 -7.37 1.06
CA PRO A 223 -12.15 -6.65 1.98
C PRO A 223 -13.34 -7.49 2.44
N ALA A 224 -13.88 -8.40 1.62
CA ALA A 224 -15.00 -9.26 1.99
C ALA A 224 -14.64 -10.23 3.14
N GLU A 225 -13.49 -10.90 3.03
CA GLU A 225 -13.02 -11.84 4.06
C GLU A 225 -12.69 -11.11 5.37
N ARG A 226 -12.11 -9.94 5.28
CA ARG A 226 -11.80 -9.06 6.42
C ARG A 226 -13.08 -8.58 7.11
N LEU A 227 -14.10 -8.20 6.33
CA LEU A 227 -15.41 -7.79 6.83
C LEU A 227 -16.08 -8.89 7.64
N GLU A 228 -16.07 -10.12 7.15
CA GLU A 228 -16.64 -11.26 7.88
C GLU A 228 -15.90 -11.53 9.20
N ALA A 229 -14.57 -11.45 9.19
CA ALA A 229 -13.77 -11.59 10.40
C ALA A 229 -14.08 -10.50 11.43
N ILE A 230 -14.22 -9.24 11.01
CA ILE A 230 -14.54 -8.12 11.89
C ILE A 230 -15.96 -8.19 12.42
N LYS A 231 -16.96 -8.56 11.62
CA LYS A 231 -18.35 -8.76 12.10
C LYS A 231 -18.43 -9.81 13.22
N GLY A 232 -17.67 -10.90 13.08
CA GLY A 232 -17.59 -11.92 14.12
C GLY A 232 -16.95 -11.42 15.43
N ALA A 233 -16.01 -10.49 15.34
CA ALA A 233 -15.34 -9.91 16.50
C ALA A 233 -16.12 -8.75 17.15
N CYS A 234 -17.07 -8.13 16.42
CA CYS A 234 -17.89 -6.98 16.84
C CYS A 234 -19.21 -7.36 17.52
N SER A 235 -19.54 -8.64 17.53
CA SER A 235 -20.74 -9.20 18.18
C SER A 235 -20.43 -9.66 19.60
#